data_a94bfc93e11b18ffde1d2772f8888496
#
_entry.id   a94bfc93e11b18ffde1d2772f8888496
#
_cell.length_a   1.000
_cell.length_b   1.000
_cell.length_c   1.000
_cell.angle_alpha   90.00
_cell.angle_beta   90.00
_cell.angle_gamma   90.00
#
_symmetry.space_group_name_H-M   'P 1'
#
loop_
_entity.id
_entity.type
_entity.pdbx_description
1 polymer ?
#
loop_
_entity_poly.entity_id
_entity_poly.type
_entity_poly.pdbx_seq_one_letter_code
_entity_poly.pdbx_strand_id
1 'polypeptide(L)'
;MPRRISEEKVSDFFSWVRERSALAVGIIESATSRDEAWQFFTLGRSLERADMTARLLATRSLTEASGPSWTTILRSCGAYEPYLRTYRGVPSASNAAEFLLRSFCCLIAYSRAASYSRCLGRKIACASSSLAA
;
A
#
# COMPACT_ATOMS: atom_id res chain seq x y z
N MET A 1 -36.92 0.56 -9.93
CA MET A 1 -36.45 0.95 -8.58
C MET A 1 -35.20 0.16 -8.27
N PRO A 2 -34.04 0.79 -7.94
CA PRO A 2 -32.84 0.05 -7.58
C PRO A 2 -33.11 -0.69 -6.26
N ARG A 3 -32.87 -2.01 -6.26
CA ARG A 3 -32.97 -2.84 -5.04
C ARG A 3 -31.97 -2.25 -4.02
N ARG A 4 -32.45 -1.82 -2.86
CA ARG A 4 -31.60 -1.51 -1.71
C ARG A 4 -30.83 -2.78 -1.34
N ILE A 5 -29.52 -2.74 -1.56
CA ILE A 5 -28.62 -3.78 -1.06
C ILE A 5 -28.60 -3.60 0.46
N SER A 6 -28.89 -4.66 1.20
CA SER A 6 -28.81 -4.65 2.67
C SER A 6 -27.37 -4.36 3.08
N GLU A 7 -27.16 -3.49 4.07
CA GLU A 7 -25.81 -3.13 4.58
C GLU A 7 -25.00 -4.36 5.01
N GLU A 8 -25.66 -5.36 5.53
CA GLU A 8 -25.10 -6.66 5.91
C GLU A 8 -24.47 -7.38 4.69
N LYS A 9 -25.17 -7.43 3.55
CA LYS A 9 -24.66 -8.03 2.32
C LYS A 9 -23.48 -7.27 1.72
N VAL A 10 -23.42 -5.96 1.93
CA VAL A 10 -22.30 -5.11 1.50
C VAL A 10 -21.07 -5.41 2.35
N SER A 11 -21.23 -5.54 3.67
CA SER A 11 -20.15 -5.89 4.59
C SER A 11 -19.56 -7.27 4.27
N ASP A 12 -20.41 -8.27 4.02
CA ASP A 12 -20.00 -9.63 3.66
C ASP A 12 -19.23 -9.64 2.34
N PHE A 13 -19.71 -8.90 1.35
CA PHE A 13 -19.02 -8.75 0.08
C PHE A 13 -17.60 -8.16 0.24
N PHE A 14 -17.45 -7.07 1.01
CA PHE A 14 -16.14 -6.48 1.24
C PHE A 14 -15.22 -7.38 2.06
N SER A 15 -15.76 -8.14 3.01
CA SER A 15 -15.00 -9.13 3.77
C SER A 15 -14.47 -10.24 2.86
N TRP A 16 -15.32 -10.74 1.98
CA TRP A 16 -14.95 -11.75 0.99
C TRP A 16 -13.88 -11.23 0.02
N VAL A 17 -14.03 -10.00 -0.52
CA VAL A 17 -13.02 -9.39 -1.40
C VAL A 17 -11.68 -9.27 -0.68
N ARG A 18 -11.67 -8.80 0.57
CA ARG A 18 -10.45 -8.67 1.37
C ARG A 18 -9.74 -10.00 1.59
N GLU A 19 -10.49 -11.05 1.92
CA GLU A 19 -9.93 -12.40 2.12
C GLU A 19 -9.34 -12.96 0.84
N ARG A 20 -10.05 -12.82 -0.29
CA ARG A 20 -9.55 -13.29 -1.59
C ARG A 20 -8.31 -12.54 -2.06
N SER A 21 -8.29 -11.24 -1.85
CA SER A 21 -7.12 -10.41 -2.15
C SER A 21 -5.90 -10.79 -1.29
N ALA A 22 -6.11 -11.01 0.01
CA ALA A 22 -5.05 -11.45 0.91
C ALA A 22 -4.51 -12.83 0.54
N LEU A 23 -5.41 -13.77 0.17
CA LEU A 23 -5.03 -15.10 -0.30
C LEU A 23 -4.20 -15.03 -1.58
N ALA A 24 -4.64 -14.27 -2.58
CA ALA A 24 -3.93 -14.11 -3.85
C ALA A 24 -2.52 -13.54 -3.63
N VAL A 25 -2.40 -12.50 -2.81
CA VAL A 25 -1.11 -11.90 -2.45
C VAL A 25 -0.23 -12.90 -1.72
N GLY A 26 -0.77 -13.63 -0.73
CA GLY A 26 -0.03 -14.63 0.03
C GLY A 26 0.51 -15.77 -0.86
N ILE A 27 -0.26 -16.22 -1.83
CA ILE A 27 0.18 -17.23 -2.82
C ILE A 27 1.34 -16.68 -3.66
N ILE A 28 1.21 -15.46 -4.19
CA ILE A 28 2.26 -14.85 -5.00
C ILE A 28 3.54 -14.66 -4.16
N GLU A 29 3.43 -14.17 -2.93
CA GLU A 29 4.58 -13.93 -2.06
C GLU A 29 5.30 -15.23 -1.63
N SER A 30 4.56 -16.35 -1.49
CA SER A 30 5.11 -17.63 -1.06
C SER A 30 5.61 -18.51 -2.21
N ALA A 31 4.96 -18.47 -3.38
CA ALA A 31 5.19 -19.39 -4.47
C ALA A 31 6.07 -18.80 -5.60
N THR A 32 6.24 -17.48 -5.65
CA THR A 32 7.00 -16.83 -6.73
C THR A 32 8.45 -16.61 -6.33
N SER A 33 9.37 -16.93 -7.24
CA SER A 33 10.78 -16.60 -7.08
C SER A 33 10.98 -15.08 -6.99
N ARG A 34 11.99 -14.65 -6.22
CA ARG A 34 12.32 -13.22 -6.03
C ARG A 34 13.06 -12.64 -7.24
N ASP A 35 12.48 -12.82 -8.42
CA ASP A 35 12.98 -12.36 -9.70
C ASP A 35 12.47 -10.97 -10.08
N GLU A 36 12.69 -10.59 -11.32
CA GLU A 36 12.28 -9.32 -11.87
C GLU A 36 10.76 -9.14 -11.88
N ALA A 37 10.01 -10.22 -12.19
CA ALA A 37 8.54 -10.19 -12.18
C ALA A 37 7.98 -9.91 -10.77
N TRP A 38 8.56 -10.52 -9.75
CA TRP A 38 8.20 -10.25 -8.35
C TRP A 38 8.46 -8.79 -7.96
N GLN A 39 9.55 -8.19 -8.46
CA GLN A 39 9.85 -6.78 -8.18
C GLN A 39 8.84 -5.84 -8.82
N PHE A 40 8.44 -6.10 -10.07
CA PHE A 40 7.37 -5.34 -10.72
C PHE A 40 6.02 -5.49 -10.02
N PHE A 41 5.70 -6.68 -9.56
CA PHE A 41 4.50 -6.92 -8.76
C PHE A 41 4.51 -6.10 -7.46
N THR A 42 5.62 -6.10 -6.74
CA THR A 42 5.78 -5.32 -5.49
C THR A 42 5.72 -3.82 -5.74
N LEU A 43 6.34 -3.34 -6.81
CA LEU A 43 6.28 -1.94 -7.22
C LEU A 43 4.85 -1.54 -7.59
N GLY A 44 4.15 -2.33 -8.39
CA GLY A 44 2.76 -2.08 -8.78
C GLY A 44 1.83 -1.98 -7.58
N ARG A 45 1.93 -2.89 -6.63
CA ARG A 45 1.17 -2.84 -5.37
C ARG A 45 1.47 -1.58 -4.56
N SER A 46 2.73 -1.16 -4.51
CA SER A 46 3.13 0.03 -3.77
C SER A 46 2.58 1.30 -4.40
N LEU A 47 2.59 1.39 -5.72
CA LEU A 47 2.03 2.50 -6.49
C LEU A 47 0.51 2.58 -6.34
N GLU A 48 -0.20 1.45 -6.49
CA GLU A 48 -1.65 1.38 -6.31
C GLU A 48 -2.05 1.82 -4.90
N ARG A 49 -1.35 1.33 -3.89
CA ARG A 49 -1.60 1.72 -2.50
C ARG A 49 -1.37 3.21 -2.28
N ALA A 50 -0.35 3.79 -2.87
CA ALA A 50 -0.08 5.23 -2.80
C ALA A 50 -1.17 6.04 -3.48
N ASP A 51 -1.62 5.65 -4.68
CA ASP A 51 -2.69 6.33 -5.42
C ASP A 51 -4.01 6.28 -4.63
N MET A 52 -4.41 5.12 -4.12
CA MET A 52 -5.63 4.96 -3.32
C MET A 52 -5.60 5.82 -2.05
N THR A 53 -4.45 5.93 -1.40
CA THR A 53 -4.31 6.76 -0.20
C THR A 53 -4.33 8.24 -0.54
N ALA A 54 -3.68 8.65 -1.63
CA ALA A 54 -3.75 10.03 -2.09
C ALA A 54 -5.18 10.46 -2.42
N ARG A 55 -5.95 9.60 -3.09
CA ARG A 55 -7.38 9.82 -3.37
C ARG A 55 -8.21 9.92 -2.08
N LEU A 56 -7.94 9.07 -1.11
CA LEU A 56 -8.64 9.10 0.17
C LEU A 56 -8.36 10.40 0.94
N LEU A 57 -7.12 10.86 0.94
CA LEU A 57 -6.73 12.14 1.54
C LEU A 57 -7.35 13.32 0.80
N ALA A 58 -7.33 13.31 -0.54
CA ALA A 58 -7.97 14.34 -1.35
C ALA A 58 -9.48 14.42 -1.09
N THR A 59 -10.17 13.29 -1.06
CA THR A 59 -11.60 13.23 -0.74
C THR A 59 -11.87 13.80 0.65
N ARG A 60 -11.04 13.48 1.63
CA ARG A 60 -11.19 13.99 3.00
C ARG A 60 -10.98 15.52 3.07
N SER A 61 -10.01 16.06 2.34
CA SER A 61 -9.78 17.51 2.31
C SER A 61 -10.94 18.29 1.69
N LEU A 62 -11.66 17.67 0.74
CA LEU A 62 -12.83 18.27 0.11
C LEU A 62 -14.11 18.18 0.96
N THR A 63 -14.17 17.23 1.91
CA THR A 63 -15.38 16.94 2.71
C THR A 63 -15.18 17.18 4.20
N GLU A 64 -14.52 18.28 4.58
CA GLU A 64 -14.07 18.55 5.96
C GLU A 64 -15.16 18.41 7.03
N ALA A 65 -16.39 18.84 6.75
CA ALA A 65 -17.49 18.82 7.72
C ALA A 65 -18.23 17.48 7.82
N SER A 66 -18.31 16.69 6.75
CA SER A 66 -19.15 15.47 6.66
C SER A 66 -18.39 14.20 6.30
N GLY A 67 -17.08 14.26 6.12
CA GLY A 67 -16.27 13.12 5.74
C GLY A 67 -15.95 12.16 6.89
N PRO A 68 -15.39 10.99 6.59
CA PRO A 68 -15.01 9.99 7.58
C PRO A 68 -13.96 10.57 8.56
N SER A 69 -14.01 10.13 9.83
CA SER A 69 -13.05 10.58 10.85
C SER A 69 -11.62 10.17 10.48
N TRP A 70 -10.62 10.90 10.97
CA TRP A 70 -9.20 10.56 10.76
C TRP A 70 -8.84 9.18 11.30
N THR A 71 -9.51 8.75 12.37
CA THR A 71 -9.38 7.38 12.89
C THR A 71 -9.84 6.35 11.87
N THR A 72 -10.98 6.59 11.20
CA THR A 72 -11.49 5.70 10.15
C THR A 72 -10.54 5.64 8.96
N ILE A 73 -9.99 6.78 8.54
CA ILE A 73 -9.01 6.85 7.44
C ILE A 73 -7.74 6.07 7.78
N LEU A 74 -7.18 6.29 8.96
CA LEU A 74 -5.98 5.56 9.40
C LEU A 74 -6.23 4.05 9.48
N ARG A 75 -7.41 3.63 9.95
CA ARG A 75 -7.80 2.20 9.99
C ARG A 75 -7.95 1.61 8.58
N SER A 76 -8.57 2.32 7.65
CA SER A 76 -8.72 1.85 6.27
C SER A 76 -7.38 1.72 5.54
N CYS A 77 -6.39 2.55 5.88
CA CYS A 77 -5.02 2.45 5.39
C CYS A 77 -4.17 1.39 6.13
N GLY A 78 -4.69 0.75 7.20
CA GLY A 78 -3.93 -0.15 8.06
C GLY A 78 -2.81 0.55 8.84
N ALA A 79 -2.94 1.86 9.05
CA ALA A 79 -1.92 2.73 9.60
C ALA A 79 -2.23 3.22 11.03
N TYR A 80 -3.36 2.80 11.61
CA TYR A 80 -3.82 3.30 12.91
C TYR A 80 -2.89 2.91 14.06
N GLU A 81 -2.52 1.63 14.17
CA GLU A 81 -1.63 1.15 15.22
C GLU A 81 -0.21 1.76 15.13
N PRO A 82 0.45 1.81 13.96
CA PRO A 82 1.72 2.51 13.82
C PRO A 82 1.62 4.00 14.13
N TYR A 83 0.51 4.65 13.78
CA TYR A 83 0.26 6.05 14.12
C TYR A 83 0.24 6.26 15.65
N LEU A 84 -0.52 5.44 16.40
CA LEU A 84 -0.60 5.54 17.86
C LEU A 84 0.76 5.34 18.54
N ARG A 85 1.61 4.48 18.00
CA ARG A 85 2.98 4.29 18.50
C ARG A 85 3.84 5.54 18.34
N THR A 86 3.60 6.30 17.27
CA THR A 86 4.39 7.49 16.96
C THR A 86 3.89 8.74 17.68
N TYR A 87 2.57 8.99 17.66
CA TYR A 87 1.98 10.25 18.11
C TYR A 87 1.26 10.15 19.47
N ARG A 88 1.03 8.96 20.00
CA ARG A 88 0.43 8.68 21.33
C ARG A 88 -0.82 9.50 21.69
N GLY A 89 -1.63 9.92 20.69
CA GLY A 89 -2.79 10.77 20.92
C GLY A 89 -3.89 10.62 19.89
N VAL A 90 -4.96 11.41 20.07
CA VAL A 90 -6.08 11.44 19.13
C VAL A 90 -5.62 11.95 17.77
N PRO A 91 -5.99 11.28 16.66
CA PRO A 91 -5.57 11.70 15.33
C PRO A 91 -6.07 13.10 14.97
N SER A 92 -5.14 14.03 14.77
CA SER A 92 -5.41 15.36 14.20
C SER A 92 -5.26 15.30 12.66
N ALA A 93 -5.86 16.25 11.96
CA ALA A 93 -5.81 16.32 10.50
C ALA A 93 -4.38 16.37 9.97
N SER A 94 -3.56 17.29 10.50
CA SER A 94 -2.17 17.47 10.04
C SER A 94 -1.30 16.27 10.33
N ASN A 95 -1.35 15.74 11.56
CA ASN A 95 -0.50 14.62 11.97
C ASN A 95 -0.87 13.33 11.23
N ALA A 96 -2.17 13.07 11.01
CA ALA A 96 -2.63 11.90 10.30
C ALA A 96 -2.25 11.94 8.81
N ALA A 97 -2.44 13.11 8.16
CA ALA A 97 -2.05 13.29 6.77
C ALA A 97 -0.53 13.18 6.59
N GLU A 98 0.26 13.85 7.42
CA GLU A 98 1.72 13.76 7.38
C GLU A 98 2.21 12.32 7.58
N PHE A 99 1.66 11.61 8.57
CA PHE A 99 2.03 10.22 8.84
C PHE A 99 1.75 9.31 7.64
N LEU A 100 0.57 9.44 7.02
CA LEU A 100 0.21 8.66 5.85
C LEU A 100 1.14 8.97 4.67
N LEU A 101 1.40 10.24 4.37
CA LEU A 101 2.30 10.63 3.28
C LEU A 101 3.72 10.10 3.50
N ARG A 102 4.28 10.22 4.70
CA ARG A 102 5.62 9.68 5.03
C ARG A 102 5.68 8.17 4.90
N SER A 103 4.67 7.45 5.40
CA SER A 103 4.61 5.99 5.33
C SER A 103 4.60 5.49 3.89
N PHE A 104 3.91 6.18 2.98
CA PHE A 104 3.87 5.80 1.57
C PHE A 104 5.13 6.18 0.80
N CYS A 105 5.72 7.34 1.07
CA CYS A 105 7.02 7.70 0.50
C CYS A 105 8.10 6.68 0.87
N CYS A 106 8.13 6.21 2.11
CA CYS A 106 9.05 5.15 2.53
C CYS A 106 8.82 3.83 1.80
N LEU A 107 7.56 3.42 1.59
CA LEU A 107 7.24 2.18 0.88
C LEU A 107 7.67 2.23 -0.59
N ILE A 108 7.41 3.34 -1.28
CA ILE A 108 7.84 3.54 -2.67
C ILE A 108 9.37 3.61 -2.77
N ALA A 109 10.02 4.32 -1.86
CA ALA A 109 11.47 4.41 -1.83
C ALA A 109 12.12 3.04 -1.57
N TYR A 110 11.56 2.25 -0.66
CA TYR A 110 12.04 0.90 -0.37
C TYR A 110 11.87 -0.04 -1.57
N SER A 111 10.73 -0.04 -2.23
CA SER A 111 10.49 -0.86 -3.43
C SER A 111 11.41 -0.46 -4.59
N ARG A 112 11.67 0.83 -4.78
CA ARG A 112 12.64 1.34 -5.76
C ARG A 112 14.07 0.96 -5.42
N ALA A 113 14.49 1.11 -4.18
CA ALA A 113 15.85 0.75 -3.75
C ALA A 113 16.12 -0.75 -3.88
N ALA A 114 15.15 -1.59 -3.51
CA ALA A 114 15.25 -3.04 -3.67
C ALA A 114 15.30 -3.46 -5.14
N SER A 115 14.60 -2.78 -6.03
CA SER A 115 14.63 -3.03 -7.47
C SER A 115 15.94 -2.55 -8.10
N TYR A 116 16.43 -1.37 -7.69
CA TYR A 116 17.62 -0.76 -8.27
C TYR A 116 18.91 -1.47 -7.86
N SER A 117 19.07 -1.84 -6.61
CA SER A 117 20.26 -2.54 -6.12
C SER A 117 20.45 -3.93 -6.75
N ARG A 118 19.37 -4.64 -7.03
CA ARG A 118 19.44 -5.94 -7.71
C ARG A 118 19.69 -5.83 -9.21
N CYS A 119 19.15 -4.80 -9.85
CA CYS A 119 19.41 -4.54 -11.27
C CYS A 119 20.88 -4.14 -11.51
N LEU A 120 21.47 -3.37 -10.59
CA LEU A 120 22.89 -2.99 -10.65
C LEU A 120 23.79 -4.21 -10.41
N GLY A 121 23.47 -5.06 -9.45
CA GLY A 121 24.20 -6.29 -9.17
C GLY A 121 24.26 -7.25 -10.35
N ARG A 122 23.15 -7.40 -11.11
CA ARG A 122 23.14 -8.20 -12.34
C ARG A 122 23.96 -7.60 -13.48
N LYS A 123 23.95 -6.27 -13.66
CA LYS A 123 24.75 -5.62 -14.70
C LYS A 123 26.25 -5.78 -14.43
N ILE A 124 26.66 -5.73 -13.18
CA ILE A 124 28.06 -5.91 -12.79
C ILE A 124 28.47 -7.38 -12.98
N ALA A 125 27.62 -8.34 -12.61
CA ALA A 125 27.90 -9.77 -12.81
C ALA A 125 27.96 -10.17 -14.30
N CYS A 126 27.11 -9.56 -15.15
CA CYS A 126 27.10 -9.80 -16.59
C CYS A 126 28.33 -9.17 -17.29
N ALA A 127 28.78 -8.00 -16.82
CA ALA A 127 29.97 -7.35 -17.35
C ALA A 127 31.25 -8.08 -16.97
N SER A 128 31.34 -8.68 -15.78
CA SER A 128 32.50 -9.46 -15.35
C SER A 128 32.65 -10.81 -16.07
N SER A 129 31.54 -11.44 -16.47
CA SER A 129 31.57 -12.68 -17.25
C SER A 129 31.92 -12.46 -18.72
N SER A 130 31.72 -11.26 -19.26
CA SER A 130 32.07 -10.91 -20.65
C SER A 130 33.53 -10.49 -20.83
N LEU A 131 34.27 -10.23 -19.74
CA LEU A 131 35.70 -9.92 -19.77
C LEU A 131 36.61 -11.15 -19.54
N ALA A 132 36.04 -12.31 -19.25
CA ALA A 132 36.76 -13.55 -18.98
C ALA A 132 36.68 -14.58 -20.15
N ALA A 133 36.14 -14.18 -21.30
CA ALA A 133 36.13 -14.89 -22.55
C ALA A 133 36.92 -14.13 -23.63
#